data_a321d4876f30d9f376610b41a5659302
#
_entry.id   a321d4876f30d9f376610b41a5659302
#
_cell.length_a   1.000
_cell.length_b   1.000
_cell.length_c   1.000
_cell.angle_alpha   90.00
_cell.angle_beta   90.00
_cell.angle_gamma   90.00
#
_symmetry.space_group_name_H-M   'P 1'
#
loop_
_entity.id
_entity.type
_entity.pdbx_description
1 polymer ?
#
loop_
_entity_poly.entity_id
_entity_poly.type
_entity_poly.pdbx_seq_one_letter_code
_entity_poly.pdbx_strand_id
1 'polypeptide(L)'
;MAVTMEYRKLGELEVSVIGYGAWGIGGAPFWRTEGDKKSMDSIKKSFDLGINFFDTAPVYGFGHSEELIGKALKPVRDKVILATKCGLRWGKESLSSLRKDASRKSILEEIDLSLKRLDTDRIDLYQVHWPDVETTQQETMETLLD
;
A
#
# COMPACT_ATOMS: atom_id res chain seq x y z
N MET A 1 -6.95 6.86 31.47
CA MET A 1 -6.57 8.00 30.61
C MET A 1 -6.74 7.57 29.18
N ALA A 2 -7.48 8.31 28.34
CA ALA A 2 -7.55 8.02 26.90
C ALA A 2 -6.15 8.31 26.31
N VAL A 3 -5.58 7.36 25.59
CA VAL A 3 -4.35 7.58 24.83
C VAL A 3 -4.72 8.42 23.63
N THR A 4 -4.18 9.64 23.56
CA THR A 4 -4.39 10.51 22.39
C THR A 4 -3.33 10.15 21.37
N MET A 5 -3.75 9.94 20.10
CA MET A 5 -2.82 9.70 18.99
C MET A 5 -1.96 10.96 18.77
N GLU A 6 -0.66 10.75 18.63
CA GLU A 6 0.30 11.80 18.27
C GLU A 6 0.50 11.79 16.76
N TYR A 7 0.68 12.97 16.15
CA TYR A 7 0.90 13.13 14.71
C TYR A 7 2.22 13.86 14.46
N ARG A 8 2.88 13.55 13.34
CA ARG A 8 4.15 14.15 12.93
C ARG A 8 4.18 14.41 11.42
N LYS A 9 5.05 15.30 11.01
CA LYS A 9 5.29 15.56 9.58
C LYS A 9 6.17 14.48 8.95
N LEU A 10 5.70 14.01 7.79
CA LEU A 10 6.45 13.20 6.83
C LEU A 10 6.43 13.96 5.50
N GLY A 11 7.45 14.79 5.24
CA GLY A 11 7.37 15.82 4.21
C GLY A 11 6.21 16.78 4.50
N GLU A 12 5.32 16.95 3.52
CA GLU A 12 4.11 17.78 3.67
C GLU A 12 2.94 17.03 4.34
N LEU A 13 3.03 15.70 4.45
CA LEU A 13 1.98 14.87 5.03
C LEU A 13 2.00 14.95 6.57
N GLU A 14 0.82 14.98 7.19
CA GLU A 14 0.68 14.86 8.63
C GLU A 14 0.20 13.44 8.98
N VAL A 15 1.09 12.61 9.52
CA VAL A 15 0.87 11.20 9.77
C VAL A 15 0.83 10.86 11.25
N SER A 16 -0.01 9.92 11.64
CA SER A 16 0.03 9.32 12.99
C SER A 16 1.37 8.64 13.24
N VAL A 17 1.92 8.77 14.45
CA VAL A 17 3.22 8.16 14.81
C VAL A 17 3.22 6.63 14.75
N ILE A 18 2.03 6.03 14.76
CA ILE A 18 1.80 4.61 14.50
C ILE A 18 1.08 4.49 13.17
N GLY A 19 1.64 3.71 12.23
CA GLY A 19 0.99 3.35 10.97
C GLY A 19 0.37 1.96 11.02
N TYR A 20 -0.63 1.73 10.18
CA TYR A 20 -1.20 0.41 9.95
C TYR A 20 -0.46 -0.28 8.80
N GLY A 21 0.30 -1.34 9.10
CA GLY A 21 0.97 -2.18 8.11
C GLY A 21 0.02 -3.28 7.63
N ALA A 22 -0.32 -3.26 6.35
CA ALA A 22 -1.34 -4.12 5.77
C ALA A 22 -0.82 -5.45 5.19
N TRP A 23 0.42 -5.83 5.45
CA TRP A 23 0.96 -7.08 4.91
C TRP A 23 0.20 -8.30 5.41
N GLY A 24 -0.10 -8.36 6.71
CA GLY A 24 -0.80 -9.50 7.33
C GLY A 24 -2.20 -9.75 6.79
N ILE A 25 -2.92 -8.71 6.36
CA ILE A 25 -4.28 -8.84 5.85
C ILE A 25 -4.35 -9.30 4.39
N GLY A 26 -3.25 -9.28 3.65
CA GLY A 26 -3.18 -9.75 2.27
C GLY A 26 -3.46 -11.26 2.12
N GLY A 27 -3.25 -12.03 3.18
CA GLY A 27 -3.54 -13.46 3.18
C GLY A 27 -2.51 -14.31 2.45
N ALA A 28 -2.99 -15.39 1.85
CA ALA A 28 -2.13 -16.30 1.11
C ALA A 28 -1.42 -15.59 -0.05
N PRO A 29 -0.21 -16.02 -0.42
CA PRO A 29 0.54 -17.16 0.15
C PRO A 29 1.37 -16.82 1.39
N PHE A 30 1.42 -15.56 1.83
CA PHE A 30 2.32 -15.08 2.88
C PHE A 30 1.76 -15.31 4.29
N TRP A 31 0.45 -15.14 4.47
CA TRP A 31 -0.20 -15.17 5.77
C TRP A 31 -1.48 -15.99 5.77
N ARG A 32 -1.84 -16.50 6.94
CA ARG A 32 -3.20 -16.97 7.21
C ARG A 32 -4.01 -15.83 7.79
N THR A 33 -5.17 -15.54 7.22
CA THR A 33 -6.09 -14.53 7.75
C THR A 33 -7.31 -15.19 8.38
N GLU A 34 -7.97 -14.48 9.26
CA GLU A 34 -9.26 -14.87 9.82
C GLU A 34 -10.44 -14.41 8.93
N GLY A 35 -10.16 -14.03 7.70
CA GLY A 35 -11.10 -13.62 6.67
C GLY A 35 -11.24 -12.10 6.52
N ASP A 36 -11.72 -11.70 5.35
CA ASP A 36 -11.81 -10.31 4.92
C ASP A 36 -12.60 -9.42 5.86
N LYS A 37 -13.69 -9.95 6.45
CA LYS A 37 -14.50 -9.19 7.40
C LYS A 37 -13.67 -8.73 8.58
N LYS A 38 -12.89 -9.62 9.22
CA LYS A 38 -12.05 -9.27 10.36
C LYS A 38 -10.91 -8.33 9.95
N SER A 39 -10.34 -8.52 8.78
CA SER A 39 -9.34 -7.62 8.22
C SER A 39 -9.89 -6.20 8.04
N MET A 40 -11.07 -6.05 7.44
CA MET A 40 -11.73 -4.75 7.28
C MET A 40 -12.16 -4.14 8.63
N ASP A 41 -12.64 -4.94 9.57
CA ASP A 41 -12.98 -4.46 10.91
C ASP A 41 -11.73 -3.95 11.64
N SER A 42 -10.57 -4.60 11.48
CA SER A 42 -9.28 -4.15 12.00
C SER A 42 -8.84 -2.82 11.39
N ILE A 43 -8.96 -2.65 10.07
CA ILE A 43 -8.62 -1.38 9.38
C ILE A 43 -9.47 -0.24 9.92
N LYS A 44 -10.81 -0.44 9.97
CA LYS A 44 -11.75 0.57 10.47
C LYS A 44 -11.48 0.92 11.92
N LYS A 45 -11.25 -0.09 12.75
CA LYS A 45 -10.92 0.12 14.18
C LYS A 45 -9.62 0.90 14.37
N SER A 46 -8.62 0.66 13.53
CA SER A 46 -7.37 1.41 13.55
C SER A 46 -7.60 2.89 13.23
N PHE A 47 -8.42 3.20 12.22
CA PHE A 47 -8.83 4.58 11.93
C PHE A 47 -9.57 5.21 13.09
N ASP A 48 -10.55 4.53 13.71
CA ASP A 48 -11.31 5.02 14.88
C ASP A 48 -10.41 5.31 16.09
N LEU A 49 -9.24 4.66 16.18
CA LEU A 49 -8.23 4.89 17.22
C LEU A 49 -7.25 6.02 16.86
N GLY A 50 -7.46 6.70 15.74
CA GLY A 50 -6.67 7.85 15.32
C GLY A 50 -5.50 7.52 14.38
N ILE A 51 -5.34 6.27 13.93
CA ILE A 51 -4.36 5.95 12.88
C ILE A 51 -4.88 6.52 11.55
N ASN A 52 -4.09 7.40 10.92
CA ASN A 52 -4.39 7.93 9.61
C ASN A 52 -3.41 7.49 8.52
N PHE A 53 -2.33 6.78 8.87
CA PHE A 53 -1.31 6.31 7.94
C PHE A 53 -1.44 4.80 7.71
N PHE A 54 -1.76 4.39 6.47
CA PHE A 54 -2.01 3.01 6.07
C PHE A 54 -1.03 2.62 4.97
N ASP A 55 -0.15 1.66 5.24
CA ASP A 55 0.87 1.16 4.33
C ASP A 55 0.50 -0.22 3.80
N THR A 56 0.44 -0.34 2.47
CA THR A 56 0.18 -1.58 1.74
C THR A 56 1.17 -1.77 0.60
N ALA A 57 1.00 -2.81 -0.19
CA ALA A 57 1.73 -3.06 -1.43
C ALA A 57 0.94 -3.97 -2.38
N PRO A 58 1.14 -3.85 -3.71
CA PRO A 58 0.51 -4.73 -4.69
C PRO A 58 0.79 -6.21 -4.45
N VAL A 59 2.01 -6.56 -4.02
CA VAL A 59 2.41 -7.95 -3.80
C VAL A 59 1.74 -8.59 -2.57
N TYR A 60 1.14 -7.82 -1.67
CA TYR A 60 0.49 -8.36 -0.47
C TYR A 60 -0.82 -9.06 -0.84
N GLY A 61 -0.75 -10.40 -0.91
CA GLY A 61 -1.85 -11.22 -1.40
C GLY A 61 -2.19 -10.97 -2.87
N PHE A 62 -1.19 -10.57 -3.68
CA PHE A 62 -1.34 -10.31 -5.11
C PHE A 62 -2.45 -9.28 -5.45
N GLY A 63 -2.49 -8.20 -4.66
CA GLY A 63 -3.45 -7.10 -4.79
C GLY A 63 -4.56 -7.10 -3.74
N HIS A 64 -4.81 -8.23 -3.09
CA HIS A 64 -5.92 -8.37 -2.14
C HIS A 64 -5.85 -7.39 -0.97
N SER A 65 -4.65 -7.11 -0.44
CA SER A 65 -4.47 -6.12 0.63
C SER A 65 -4.91 -4.72 0.20
N GLU A 66 -4.56 -4.29 -1.03
CA GLU A 66 -4.99 -3.00 -1.58
C GLU A 66 -6.53 -2.94 -1.71
N GLU A 67 -7.18 -4.01 -2.18
CA GLU A 67 -8.64 -4.07 -2.30
C GLU A 67 -9.34 -3.94 -0.94
N LEU A 68 -8.81 -4.61 0.10
CA LEU A 68 -9.35 -4.52 1.46
C LEU A 68 -9.18 -3.11 2.05
N ILE A 69 -8.00 -2.50 1.89
CA ILE A 69 -7.71 -1.12 2.31
C ILE A 69 -8.64 -0.14 1.60
N GLY A 70 -8.72 -0.20 0.28
CA GLY A 70 -9.59 0.66 -0.52
C GLY A 70 -11.05 0.57 -0.06
N LYS A 71 -11.58 -0.64 0.03
CA LYS A 71 -12.95 -0.90 0.45
C LYS A 71 -13.27 -0.41 1.87
N ALA A 72 -12.35 -0.64 2.81
CA ALA A 72 -12.56 -0.26 4.21
C ALA A 72 -12.47 1.25 4.44
N LEU A 73 -11.57 1.94 3.74
CA LEU A 73 -11.27 3.36 3.94
C LEU A 73 -11.95 4.31 2.95
N LYS A 74 -12.67 3.79 1.95
CA LYS A 74 -13.40 4.61 0.96
C LYS A 74 -14.25 5.73 1.59
N PRO A 75 -15.03 5.48 2.67
CA PRO A 75 -15.86 6.53 3.28
C PRO A 75 -15.07 7.66 3.95
N VAL A 76 -13.78 7.42 4.22
CA VAL A 76 -12.90 8.33 4.96
C VAL A 76 -11.63 8.68 4.20
N ARG A 77 -11.60 8.44 2.86
CA ARG A 77 -10.41 8.60 2.02
C ARG A 77 -9.67 9.92 2.21
N ASP A 78 -10.41 11.02 2.38
CA ASP A 78 -9.83 12.36 2.56
C ASP A 78 -9.22 12.60 3.95
N LYS A 79 -9.37 11.64 4.87
CA LYS A 79 -8.85 11.73 6.23
C LYS A 79 -7.67 10.80 6.49
N VAL A 80 -7.24 10.06 5.48
CA VAL A 80 -6.17 9.06 5.59
C VAL A 80 -5.07 9.29 4.57
N ILE A 81 -3.89 8.85 4.92
CA ILE A 81 -2.70 8.81 4.07
C ILE A 81 -2.51 7.37 3.63
N LEU A 82 -2.65 7.12 2.33
CA LEU A 82 -2.44 5.80 1.73
C LEU A 82 -1.04 5.73 1.12
N ALA A 83 -0.24 4.79 1.63
CA ALA A 83 1.05 4.42 1.07
C ALA A 83 0.94 3.07 0.37
N THR A 84 1.46 2.99 -0.86
CA THR A 84 1.64 1.71 -1.56
C THR A 84 2.97 1.72 -2.32
N LYS A 85 3.27 0.66 -3.06
CA LYS A 85 4.61 0.42 -3.58
C LYS A 85 4.58 -0.05 -5.03
N CYS A 86 5.75 0.02 -5.70
CA CYS A 86 6.00 -0.54 -7.03
C CYS A 86 7.31 -1.33 -7.06
N GLY A 87 7.60 -1.93 -8.22
CA GLY A 87 8.86 -2.60 -8.50
C GLY A 87 8.87 -4.10 -8.16
N LEU A 88 7.71 -4.68 -7.81
CA LEU A 88 7.55 -6.13 -7.66
C LEU A 88 6.37 -6.63 -8.51
N ARG A 89 6.68 -7.35 -9.56
CA ARG A 89 5.73 -7.92 -10.51
C ARG A 89 5.55 -9.43 -10.31
N TRP A 90 4.42 -9.93 -10.74
CA TRP A 90 4.16 -11.38 -10.80
C TRP A 90 3.37 -11.73 -12.07
N GLY A 91 3.51 -12.97 -12.52
CA GLY A 91 2.73 -13.48 -13.64
C GLY A 91 1.49 -14.24 -13.17
N LYS A 92 1.70 -15.37 -12.50
CA LYS A 92 0.65 -16.11 -11.78
C LYS A 92 0.72 -15.73 -10.31
N GLU A 93 -0.35 -15.86 -9.56
CA GLU A 93 -0.40 -15.62 -8.12
C GLU A 93 0.42 -16.65 -7.33
N SER A 94 1.73 -16.61 -7.53
CA SER A 94 2.70 -17.54 -6.97
C SER A 94 4.00 -16.83 -6.62
N LEU A 95 4.59 -17.20 -5.50
CA LEU A 95 5.89 -16.68 -5.06
C LEU A 95 7.01 -16.93 -6.07
N SER A 96 6.96 -18.06 -6.77
CA SER A 96 7.94 -18.41 -7.80
C SER A 96 7.88 -17.55 -9.06
N SER A 97 6.80 -16.78 -9.23
CA SER A 97 6.62 -15.87 -10.36
C SER A 97 7.00 -14.42 -10.04
N LEU A 98 7.39 -14.13 -8.79
CA LEU A 98 7.82 -12.81 -8.40
C LEU A 98 9.11 -12.41 -9.11
N ARG A 99 9.11 -11.21 -9.66
CA ARG A 99 10.29 -10.59 -10.25
C ARG A 99 10.35 -9.11 -9.87
N LYS A 100 11.54 -8.58 -9.85
CA LYS A 100 11.78 -7.14 -9.71
C LYS A 100 11.70 -6.51 -11.09
N ASP A 101 11.05 -5.37 -11.19
CA ASP A 101 10.93 -4.60 -12.42
C ASP A 101 10.57 -3.16 -12.06
N ALA A 102 11.57 -2.31 -11.95
CA ALA A 102 11.43 -0.88 -11.63
C ALA A 102 11.52 0.01 -12.88
N SER A 103 11.35 -0.59 -14.07
CA SER A 103 11.32 0.15 -15.33
C SER A 103 10.14 1.13 -15.38
N ARG A 104 10.30 2.21 -16.16
CA ARG A 104 9.23 3.20 -16.37
C ARG A 104 7.91 2.56 -16.76
N LYS A 105 7.93 1.62 -17.69
CA LYS A 105 6.73 0.92 -18.13
C LYS A 105 6.06 0.19 -16.97
N SER A 106 6.84 -0.54 -16.18
CA SER A 106 6.32 -1.30 -15.03
C SER A 106 5.69 -0.39 -14.00
N ILE A 107 6.39 0.69 -13.61
CA ILE A 107 5.92 1.64 -12.59
C ILE A 107 4.59 2.28 -13.00
N LEU A 108 4.46 2.74 -14.25
CA LEU A 108 3.23 3.35 -14.76
C LEU A 108 2.06 2.35 -14.79
N GLU A 109 2.29 1.11 -15.20
CA GLU A 109 1.27 0.07 -15.16
C GLU A 109 0.88 -0.29 -13.70
N GLU A 110 1.85 -0.33 -12.79
CA GLU A 110 1.60 -0.68 -11.38
C GLU A 110 0.80 0.39 -10.66
N ILE A 111 1.06 1.68 -10.89
CA ILE A 111 0.29 2.75 -10.25
C ILE A 111 -1.17 2.72 -10.68
N ASP A 112 -1.46 2.53 -11.98
CA ASP A 112 -2.82 2.42 -12.50
C ASP A 112 -3.57 1.25 -11.87
N LEU A 113 -2.90 0.09 -11.74
CA LEU A 113 -3.49 -1.09 -11.10
C LEU A 113 -3.71 -0.87 -9.60
N SER A 114 -2.80 -0.18 -8.91
CA SER A 114 -2.95 0.14 -7.49
C SER A 114 -4.10 1.12 -7.25
N LEU A 115 -4.22 2.18 -8.03
CA LEU A 115 -5.34 3.12 -7.98
C LEU A 115 -6.68 2.40 -8.16
N LYS A 116 -6.74 1.46 -9.13
CA LYS A 116 -7.94 0.65 -9.38
C LYS A 116 -8.29 -0.26 -8.21
N ARG A 117 -7.32 -0.98 -7.61
CA ARG A 117 -7.56 -1.87 -6.47
C ARG A 117 -7.93 -1.10 -5.21
N LEU A 118 -7.26 0.03 -4.96
CA LEU A 118 -7.56 0.94 -3.85
C LEU A 118 -8.87 1.72 -4.04
N ASP A 119 -9.48 1.66 -5.23
CA ASP A 119 -10.71 2.39 -5.58
C ASP A 119 -10.61 3.89 -5.22
N THR A 120 -9.51 4.53 -5.65
CA THR A 120 -9.18 5.93 -5.35
C THR A 120 -8.52 6.59 -6.55
N ASP A 121 -8.60 7.92 -6.60
CA ASP A 121 -7.98 8.75 -7.64
C ASP A 121 -6.56 9.21 -7.29
N ARG A 122 -6.07 8.93 -6.06
CA ARG A 122 -4.73 9.34 -5.61
C ARG A 122 -4.11 8.35 -4.64
N ILE A 123 -2.78 8.32 -4.64
CA ILE A 123 -1.91 7.68 -3.66
C ILE A 123 -1.11 8.81 -3.00
N ASP A 124 -1.04 8.83 -1.67
CA ASP A 124 -0.41 9.93 -0.93
C ASP A 124 1.10 9.71 -0.76
N LEU A 125 1.56 8.45 -0.73
CA LEU A 125 2.97 8.07 -0.72
C LEU A 125 3.21 6.85 -1.59
N TYR A 126 3.99 7.02 -2.66
CA TYR A 126 4.36 5.92 -3.57
C TYR A 126 5.83 5.56 -3.41
N GLN A 127 6.13 4.28 -3.22
CA GLN A 127 7.44 3.81 -2.80
C GLN A 127 7.99 2.74 -3.74
N VAL A 128 9.31 2.73 -3.95
CA VAL A 128 9.98 1.56 -4.55
C VAL A 128 10.10 0.48 -3.49
N HIS A 129 9.45 -0.66 -3.71
CA HIS A 129 9.43 -1.76 -2.74
C HIS A 129 10.80 -2.44 -2.65
N TRP A 130 11.39 -2.76 -3.78
CA TRP A 130 12.70 -3.37 -3.88
C TRP A 130 13.44 -2.83 -5.11
N PRO A 131 14.73 -2.55 -4.99
CA PRO A 131 15.50 -2.10 -6.15
C PRO A 131 15.59 -3.20 -7.20
N ASP A 132 15.57 -2.78 -8.45
CA ASP A 132 15.79 -3.60 -9.62
C ASP A 132 17.26 -3.40 -10.10
N VAL A 133 17.91 -4.48 -10.48
CA VAL A 133 19.30 -4.43 -10.95
C VAL A 133 19.41 -4.12 -12.45
N GLU A 134 18.33 -4.29 -13.21
CA GLU A 134 18.27 -4.03 -14.65
C GLU A 134 17.90 -2.55 -14.96
N THR A 135 17.28 -1.86 -13.99
CA THR A 135 16.85 -0.46 -14.12
C THR A 135 17.72 0.42 -13.23
N THR A 136 18.22 1.53 -13.76
CA THR A 136 19.01 2.47 -12.97
C THR A 136 18.14 3.18 -11.95
N GLN A 137 18.73 3.54 -10.79
CA GLN A 137 18.02 4.33 -9.79
C GLN A 137 17.58 5.69 -10.34
N GLN A 138 18.37 6.27 -11.25
CA GLN A 138 18.03 7.52 -11.91
C GLN A 138 16.74 7.39 -12.73
N GLU A 139 16.64 6.36 -13.62
CA GLU A 139 15.44 6.11 -14.42
C GLU A 139 14.21 5.89 -13.54
N THR A 140 14.35 5.10 -12.47
CA THR A 140 13.29 4.86 -11.51
C THR A 140 12.81 6.16 -10.86
N MET A 141 13.74 7.00 -10.39
CA MET A 141 13.39 8.27 -9.73
C MET A 141 12.80 9.29 -10.71
N GLU A 142 13.34 9.41 -11.92
CA GLU A 142 12.76 10.26 -12.97
C GLU A 142 11.32 9.85 -13.29
N THR A 143 11.05 8.54 -13.32
CA THR A 143 9.69 8.03 -13.54
C THR A 143 8.73 8.39 -12.40
N LEU A 144 9.20 8.37 -11.16
CA LEU A 144 8.37 8.71 -9.98
C LEU A 144 8.10 10.22 -9.86
N LEU A 145 8.87 11.06 -10.56
CA LEU A 145 8.69 12.51 -10.59
C LEU A 145 7.69 12.98 -11.67
N ASP A 146 7.41 12.14 -12.68
CA ASP A 146 6.42 12.39 -13.73
C ASP A 146 4.97 12.15 -13.24
#